data_7f6c99bc49ee5496a6b9dc56e5d48b6f
#
_entry.id   7f6c99bc49ee5496a6b9dc56e5d48b6f
#
_cell.length_a   1.000
_cell.length_b   1.000
_cell.length_c   1.000
_cell.angle_alpha   90.00
_cell.angle_beta   90.00
_cell.angle_gamma   90.00
#
_symmetry.space_group_name_H-M   'P 1'
#
loop_
_entity.id
_entity.type
_entity.pdbx_description
1 polymer ?
#
loop_
_entity_poly.entity_id
_entity_poly.type
_entity_poly.pdbx_seq_one_letter_code
_entity_poly.pdbx_strand_id
1 'polypeptide(L)'
;MNYFPWLTIVVVLPIFAGSLIFFLPHRGNKIIRWYTIFICTVELLLITYAFYYHFQLDDPLMQLTEDYKWINFFDFYWRLGIDGLSIGPILLTGFITTLATSAARPVTRDSRLFHFLMLAMYSGQIGSFSSRDLLLFFIMWELELIPVYLLLSVWGGKKRLYSATKFILYTAGSSVFLLMGVLSIGLYGSNEPTFNFEISVNQSYPVVLEIIFYIGFLIAFAVKSPIIPLHTWLPDTHGEAHYSTCMLLAGILLKMGAYGLVRINMELLPRAHSIFAPWLMIVGTLQIIYAASASPGQRNLKKRIAYSSVSHMGFIIIGIGSISDMGLNGAILQIISHGFIGAALFFLAGTSFDRIRLVYLDKMGGMAIPVPKIFTTFSILSMASLALPGMSGFVAELIVFFGLITSQKFFLITKILITFVMAIGMILTPIYSLSMLRQMFYGYKFFNAPNSYFFDSGPRELFVSISILLPVIGIGIYPDFVFSLSVDKVEDIISNYFYR
;
A
#
# COMPACT_ATOMS: atom_id res chain seq x y z
N MET A 1 3.65 -33.13 -13.73
CA MET A 1 2.50 -33.11 -12.81
C MET A 1 1.77 -31.83 -13.11
N ASN A 2 0.48 -31.87 -13.42
CA ASN A 2 -0.32 -30.65 -13.59
C ASN A 2 -0.51 -30.04 -12.23
N TYR A 3 0.33 -29.06 -11.91
CA TYR A 3 0.17 -28.30 -10.69
C TYR A 3 -1.14 -27.52 -10.76
N PHE A 4 -1.90 -27.56 -9.68
CA PHE A 4 -3.13 -26.80 -9.56
C PHE A 4 -2.81 -25.29 -9.68
N PRO A 5 -3.51 -24.52 -10.53
CA PRO A 5 -3.17 -23.14 -10.83
C PRO A 5 -3.65 -22.19 -9.72
N TRP A 6 -2.96 -22.24 -8.56
CA TRP A 6 -3.34 -21.48 -7.37
C TRP A 6 -3.38 -19.96 -7.63
N LEU A 7 -2.32 -19.42 -8.24
CA LEU A 7 -2.18 -17.98 -8.44
C LEU A 7 -3.14 -17.47 -9.52
N THR A 8 -3.31 -18.20 -10.61
CA THR A 8 -4.30 -17.83 -11.64
C THR A 8 -5.71 -17.79 -11.06
N ILE A 9 -6.07 -18.76 -10.21
CA ILE A 9 -7.39 -18.75 -9.55
C ILE A 9 -7.51 -17.54 -8.65
N VAL A 10 -6.54 -17.26 -7.81
CA VAL A 10 -6.53 -16.12 -6.89
C VAL A 10 -6.59 -14.78 -7.63
N VAL A 11 -5.98 -14.64 -8.80
CA VAL A 11 -6.04 -13.39 -9.58
C VAL A 11 -7.37 -13.25 -10.34
N VAL A 12 -7.90 -14.33 -10.92
CA VAL A 12 -9.07 -14.26 -11.80
C VAL A 12 -10.40 -14.33 -11.03
N LEU A 13 -10.44 -15.04 -9.91
CA LEU A 13 -11.66 -15.27 -9.14
C LEU A 13 -12.39 -13.98 -8.74
N PRO A 14 -11.71 -12.91 -8.25
CA PRO A 14 -12.42 -11.70 -7.86
C PRO A 14 -13.12 -11.01 -9.03
N ILE A 15 -12.51 -10.94 -10.22
CA ILE A 15 -13.12 -10.37 -11.42
C ILE A 15 -14.30 -11.22 -11.88
N PHE A 16 -14.11 -12.53 -11.95
CA PHE A 16 -15.17 -13.45 -12.37
C PHE A 16 -16.36 -13.39 -11.41
N ALA A 17 -16.11 -13.50 -10.11
CA ALA A 17 -17.15 -13.37 -9.10
C ALA A 17 -17.78 -11.97 -9.10
N GLY A 18 -17.00 -10.93 -9.38
CA GLY A 18 -17.47 -9.55 -9.54
C GLY A 18 -18.45 -9.42 -10.71
N SER A 19 -18.16 -10.05 -11.85
CA SER A 19 -19.07 -10.02 -13.01
C SER A 19 -20.43 -10.69 -12.72
N LEU A 20 -20.45 -11.72 -11.89
CA LEU A 20 -21.68 -12.38 -11.46
C LEU A 20 -22.59 -11.48 -10.61
N ILE A 21 -22.07 -10.43 -9.99
CA ILE A 21 -22.89 -9.47 -9.22
C ILE A 21 -23.96 -8.81 -10.07
N PHE A 22 -23.70 -8.59 -11.36
CA PHE A 22 -24.68 -7.95 -12.25
C PHE A 22 -25.95 -8.80 -12.48
N PHE A 23 -25.87 -10.10 -12.29
CA PHE A 23 -27.01 -11.03 -12.38
C PHE A 23 -27.81 -11.12 -11.10
N LEU A 24 -27.29 -10.64 -9.96
CA LEU A 24 -28.02 -10.65 -8.69
C LEU A 24 -29.18 -9.64 -8.70
N PRO A 25 -30.29 -9.90 -7.95
CA PRO A 25 -31.47 -9.05 -7.95
C PRO A 25 -31.20 -7.64 -7.42
N HIS A 26 -31.80 -6.63 -8.03
CA HIS A 26 -31.65 -5.20 -7.67
C HIS A 26 -32.11 -4.85 -6.23
N ARG A 27 -33.04 -5.63 -5.69
CA ARG A 27 -33.67 -5.35 -4.39
C ARG A 27 -32.84 -5.78 -3.18
N GLY A 28 -31.59 -6.20 -3.37
CA GLY A 28 -30.81 -6.84 -2.32
C GLY A 28 -29.44 -6.23 -2.07
N ASN A 29 -29.32 -4.92 -1.72
CA ASN A 29 -28.02 -4.37 -1.31
C ASN A 29 -27.33 -5.18 -0.22
N LYS A 30 -28.10 -5.85 0.66
CA LYS A 30 -27.58 -6.76 1.68
C LYS A 30 -27.01 -8.04 1.06
N ILE A 31 -27.71 -8.61 0.06
CA ILE A 31 -27.29 -9.86 -0.61
C ILE A 31 -25.99 -9.62 -1.36
N ILE A 32 -25.88 -8.53 -2.12
CA ILE A 32 -24.68 -8.16 -2.88
C ILE A 32 -23.49 -8.01 -1.92
N ARG A 33 -23.69 -7.32 -0.81
CA ARG A 33 -22.65 -7.13 0.20
C ARG A 33 -22.18 -8.45 0.83
N TRP A 34 -23.10 -9.32 1.25
CA TRP A 34 -22.76 -10.62 1.83
C TRP A 34 -22.07 -11.53 0.81
N TYR A 35 -22.52 -11.51 -0.43
CA TYR A 35 -21.85 -12.19 -1.53
C TYR A 35 -20.40 -11.72 -1.69
N THR A 36 -20.18 -10.41 -1.73
CA THR A 36 -18.82 -9.85 -1.86
C THR A 36 -17.93 -10.20 -0.68
N ILE A 37 -18.44 -10.11 0.55
CA ILE A 37 -17.71 -10.53 1.75
C ILE A 37 -17.37 -12.01 1.68
N PHE A 38 -18.30 -12.85 1.26
CA PHE A 38 -18.06 -14.29 1.10
C PHE A 38 -16.94 -14.57 0.08
N ILE A 39 -16.97 -13.91 -1.08
CA ILE A 39 -15.91 -14.06 -2.09
C ILE A 39 -14.56 -13.62 -1.54
N CYS A 40 -14.47 -12.44 -0.89
CA CYS A 40 -13.22 -11.96 -0.30
C CYS A 40 -12.69 -12.88 0.80
N THR A 41 -13.58 -13.49 1.61
CA THR A 41 -13.16 -14.46 2.64
C THR A 41 -12.67 -15.76 2.05
N VAL A 42 -13.33 -16.28 1.03
CA VAL A 42 -12.88 -17.47 0.29
C VAL A 42 -11.51 -17.22 -0.33
N GLU A 43 -11.33 -16.06 -0.96
CA GLU A 43 -10.06 -15.62 -1.55
C GLU A 43 -8.93 -15.59 -0.51
N LEU A 44 -9.18 -14.96 0.63
CA LEU A 44 -8.22 -14.89 1.73
C LEU A 44 -7.84 -16.30 2.22
N LEU A 45 -8.82 -17.20 2.34
CA LEU A 45 -8.58 -18.58 2.74
C LEU A 45 -7.78 -19.36 1.69
N LEU A 46 -8.03 -19.14 0.39
CA LEU A 46 -7.26 -19.75 -0.69
C LEU A 46 -5.80 -19.26 -0.66
N ILE A 47 -5.57 -17.97 -0.50
CA ILE A 47 -4.23 -17.39 -0.38
C ILE A 47 -3.50 -17.98 0.82
N THR A 48 -4.12 -17.98 1.99
CA THR A 48 -3.49 -18.51 3.22
C THR A 48 -3.21 -20.00 3.12
N TYR A 49 -4.11 -20.78 2.51
CA TYR A 49 -3.92 -22.21 2.27
C TYR A 49 -2.76 -22.47 1.32
N ALA A 50 -2.74 -21.78 0.15
CA ALA A 50 -1.69 -21.94 -0.83
C ALA A 50 -0.30 -21.63 -0.24
N PHE A 51 -0.21 -20.57 0.58
CA PHE A 51 1.06 -20.18 1.19
C PHE A 51 1.49 -21.12 2.32
N TYR A 52 0.55 -21.57 3.15
CA TYR A 52 0.90 -22.45 4.26
C TYR A 52 1.40 -23.83 3.80
N TYR A 53 0.80 -24.39 2.76
CA TYR A 53 1.10 -25.77 2.31
C TYR A 53 2.10 -25.85 1.15
N HIS A 54 2.26 -24.79 0.36
CA HIS A 54 3.02 -24.85 -0.89
C HIS A 54 4.18 -23.84 -0.96
N PHE A 55 4.30 -22.93 -0.01
CA PHE A 55 5.40 -21.97 0.04
C PHE A 55 6.47 -22.44 1.03
N GLN A 56 7.72 -22.43 0.57
CA GLN A 56 8.91 -22.72 1.40
C GLN A 56 9.59 -21.43 1.75
N LEU A 57 9.78 -21.19 3.06
CA LEU A 57 10.33 -19.92 3.56
C LEU A 57 11.82 -19.76 3.20
N ASP A 58 12.58 -20.85 3.26
CA ASP A 58 14.05 -20.83 3.10
C ASP A 58 14.51 -20.83 1.63
N ASP A 59 13.62 -20.62 0.67
CA ASP A 59 13.96 -20.60 -0.76
C ASP A 59 13.77 -19.18 -1.32
N PRO A 60 14.85 -18.48 -1.74
CA PRO A 60 14.78 -17.14 -2.32
C PRO A 60 14.22 -17.12 -3.75
N LEU A 61 14.06 -18.28 -4.39
CA LEU A 61 13.58 -18.37 -5.75
C LEU A 61 12.08 -18.16 -5.84
N MET A 62 11.61 -17.89 -7.06
CA MET A 62 10.18 -17.79 -7.35
C MET A 62 9.50 -19.15 -7.20
N GLN A 63 8.44 -19.19 -6.42
CA GLN A 63 7.64 -20.39 -6.13
C GLN A 63 6.24 -20.26 -6.68
N LEU A 64 5.49 -21.37 -6.69
CA LEU A 64 4.13 -21.46 -7.28
C LEU A 64 4.08 -20.90 -8.70
N THR A 65 5.10 -21.18 -9.48
CA THR A 65 5.27 -20.62 -10.82
C THR A 65 4.25 -21.21 -11.81
N GLU A 66 3.56 -20.31 -12.50
CA GLU A 66 2.57 -20.64 -13.52
C GLU A 66 2.90 -19.92 -14.81
N ASP A 67 3.09 -20.64 -15.91
CA ASP A 67 3.46 -20.12 -17.21
C ASP A 67 2.47 -20.61 -18.27
N TYR A 68 1.60 -19.71 -18.74
CA TYR A 68 0.66 -19.99 -19.81
C TYR A 68 0.86 -19.03 -20.97
N LYS A 69 0.96 -19.52 -22.19
CA LYS A 69 1.02 -18.69 -23.39
C LYS A 69 -0.38 -18.09 -23.63
N TRP A 70 -0.50 -16.76 -23.54
CA TRP A 70 -1.78 -16.07 -23.65
C TRP A 70 -2.04 -15.55 -25.07
N ILE A 71 -1.12 -14.76 -25.63
CA ILE A 71 -1.27 -14.17 -26.96
C ILE A 71 -0.12 -14.62 -27.85
N ASN A 72 -0.37 -15.54 -28.81
CA ASN A 72 0.65 -16.12 -29.67
C ASN A 72 1.34 -15.09 -30.57
N PHE A 73 0.61 -14.07 -31.03
CA PHE A 73 1.10 -13.08 -31.97
C PHE A 73 2.21 -12.18 -31.38
N PHE A 74 2.12 -11.85 -30.10
CA PHE A 74 3.11 -11.01 -29.41
C PHE A 74 4.05 -11.79 -28.49
N ASP A 75 3.98 -13.11 -28.51
CA ASP A 75 4.71 -14.01 -27.61
C ASP A 75 4.50 -13.62 -26.12
N PHE A 76 3.25 -13.20 -25.81
CA PHE A 76 2.86 -12.74 -24.49
C PHE A 76 2.39 -13.89 -23.63
N TYR A 77 2.95 -13.97 -22.43
CA TYR A 77 2.70 -15.04 -21.48
C TYR A 77 2.00 -14.53 -20.24
N TRP A 78 1.08 -15.32 -19.74
CA TRP A 78 0.52 -15.22 -18.40
C TRP A 78 1.46 -15.92 -17.44
N ARG A 79 2.40 -15.17 -16.85
CA ARG A 79 3.41 -15.70 -15.92
C ARG A 79 3.17 -15.16 -14.54
N LEU A 80 2.86 -16.04 -13.61
CA LEU A 80 2.68 -15.74 -12.21
C LEU A 80 3.69 -16.50 -11.37
N GLY A 81 4.04 -15.94 -10.22
CA GLY A 81 4.92 -16.55 -9.23
C GLY A 81 5.01 -15.67 -8.00
N ILE A 82 5.40 -16.23 -6.90
CA ILE A 82 5.59 -15.52 -5.64
C ILE A 82 6.95 -15.84 -5.03
N ASP A 83 7.46 -14.88 -4.29
CA ASP A 83 8.67 -15.01 -3.50
C ASP A 83 8.50 -14.28 -2.15
N GLY A 84 9.55 -14.24 -1.35
CA GLY A 84 9.54 -13.60 -0.04
C GLY A 84 9.16 -12.13 -0.04
N LEU A 85 9.34 -11.39 -1.16
CA LEU A 85 8.91 -9.99 -1.27
C LEU A 85 7.42 -9.85 -1.53
N SER A 86 6.83 -10.77 -2.31
CA SER A 86 5.44 -10.66 -2.78
C SER A 86 4.42 -11.23 -1.78
N ILE A 87 4.81 -12.24 -1.00
CA ILE A 87 3.90 -12.96 -0.10
C ILE A 87 3.27 -12.04 0.97
N GLY A 88 4.09 -11.18 1.62
CA GLY A 88 3.62 -10.23 2.62
C GLY A 88 2.57 -9.24 2.06
N PRO A 89 2.85 -8.53 0.97
CA PRO A 89 1.88 -7.66 0.31
C PRO A 89 0.62 -8.37 -0.19
N ILE A 90 0.70 -9.61 -0.68
CA ILE A 90 -0.47 -10.37 -1.13
C ILE A 90 -1.37 -10.74 0.06
N LEU A 91 -0.81 -11.22 1.17
CA LEU A 91 -1.55 -11.50 2.40
C LEU A 91 -2.21 -10.24 2.97
N LEU A 92 -1.46 -9.13 2.98
CA LEU A 92 -1.98 -7.82 3.38
C LEU A 92 -3.16 -7.39 2.51
N THR A 93 -3.06 -7.59 1.19
CA THR A 93 -4.12 -7.26 0.22
C THR A 93 -5.38 -8.07 0.50
N GLY A 94 -5.27 -9.38 0.67
CA GLY A 94 -6.39 -10.25 1.01
C GLY A 94 -7.08 -9.84 2.31
N PHE A 95 -6.31 -9.59 3.34
CA PHE A 95 -6.81 -9.22 4.64
C PHE A 95 -7.50 -7.85 4.65
N ILE A 96 -6.85 -6.81 4.11
CA ILE A 96 -7.43 -5.46 4.08
C ILE A 96 -8.66 -5.40 3.18
N THR A 97 -8.67 -6.08 2.03
CA THR A 97 -9.83 -6.07 1.13
C THR A 97 -11.03 -6.72 1.78
N THR A 98 -10.84 -7.84 2.46
CA THR A 98 -11.90 -8.52 3.22
C THR A 98 -12.48 -7.61 4.31
N LEU A 99 -11.62 -6.91 5.04
CA LEU A 99 -12.08 -5.96 6.05
C LEU A 99 -12.72 -4.70 5.45
N ALA A 100 -12.20 -4.17 4.34
CA ALA A 100 -12.77 -3.00 3.67
C ALA A 100 -14.16 -3.27 3.11
N THR A 101 -14.39 -4.46 2.55
CA THR A 101 -15.72 -4.89 2.07
C THR A 101 -16.68 -5.11 3.24
N SER A 102 -16.22 -5.70 4.35
CA SER A 102 -17.01 -5.86 5.57
C SER A 102 -17.32 -4.52 6.24
N ALA A 103 -16.39 -3.58 6.18
CA ALA A 103 -16.53 -2.23 6.71
C ALA A 103 -17.58 -1.41 5.95
N ALA A 104 -17.65 -1.56 4.63
CA ALA A 104 -18.55 -0.79 3.79
C ALA A 104 -20.00 -0.84 4.31
N ARG A 105 -20.59 0.34 4.60
CA ARG A 105 -22.03 0.43 4.88
C ARG A 105 -22.81 0.07 3.63
N PRO A 106 -24.09 -0.35 3.75
CA PRO A 106 -24.92 -0.58 2.58
C PRO A 106 -24.93 0.65 1.68
N VAL A 107 -24.31 0.53 0.51
CA VAL A 107 -24.27 1.58 -0.50
C VAL A 107 -25.62 1.61 -1.20
N THR A 108 -26.34 2.73 -1.12
CA THR A 108 -27.69 2.86 -1.70
C THR A 108 -27.66 3.15 -3.19
N ARG A 109 -26.61 3.84 -3.67
CA ARG A 109 -26.45 4.20 -5.07
C ARG A 109 -25.58 3.14 -5.76
N ASP A 110 -26.10 2.48 -6.79
CA ASP A 110 -25.41 1.54 -7.68
C ASP A 110 -24.51 0.53 -6.93
N SER A 111 -25.10 -0.15 -5.94
CA SER A 111 -24.37 -1.10 -5.07
C SER A 111 -23.66 -2.21 -5.85
N ARG A 112 -24.21 -2.66 -7.00
CA ARG A 112 -23.59 -3.67 -7.85
C ARG A 112 -22.25 -3.19 -8.40
N LEU A 113 -22.27 -1.99 -9.00
CA LEU A 113 -21.06 -1.39 -9.57
C LEU A 113 -20.01 -1.13 -8.50
N PHE A 114 -20.40 -0.63 -7.31
CA PHE A 114 -19.48 -0.41 -6.21
C PHE A 114 -18.70 -1.68 -5.82
N HIS A 115 -19.42 -2.76 -5.59
CA HIS A 115 -18.81 -4.02 -5.16
C HIS A 115 -18.03 -4.71 -6.30
N PHE A 116 -18.49 -4.59 -7.54
CA PHE A 116 -17.72 -5.04 -8.71
C PHE A 116 -16.35 -4.34 -8.80
N LEU A 117 -16.35 -3.01 -8.66
CA LEU A 117 -15.11 -2.22 -8.72
C LEU A 117 -14.15 -2.55 -7.56
N MET A 118 -14.68 -2.83 -6.36
CA MET A 118 -13.86 -3.30 -5.24
C MET A 118 -13.17 -4.64 -5.55
N LEU A 119 -13.89 -5.59 -6.15
CA LEU A 119 -13.33 -6.90 -6.55
C LEU A 119 -12.37 -6.78 -7.74
N ALA A 120 -12.66 -5.92 -8.71
CA ALA A 120 -11.76 -5.68 -9.84
C ALA A 120 -10.43 -5.05 -9.37
N MET A 121 -10.49 -4.11 -8.43
CA MET A 121 -9.31 -3.53 -7.80
C MET A 121 -8.49 -4.59 -7.05
N TYR A 122 -9.16 -5.49 -6.33
CA TYR A 122 -8.55 -6.60 -5.61
C TYR A 122 -7.73 -7.51 -6.53
N SER A 123 -8.32 -7.91 -7.66
CA SER A 123 -7.63 -8.72 -8.68
C SER A 123 -6.39 -8.02 -9.25
N GLY A 124 -6.49 -6.74 -9.61
CA GLY A 124 -5.36 -5.97 -10.15
C GLY A 124 -4.20 -5.88 -9.14
N GLN A 125 -4.52 -5.68 -7.86
CA GLN A 125 -3.52 -5.59 -6.80
C GLN A 125 -2.77 -6.92 -6.59
N ILE A 126 -3.49 -8.04 -6.48
CA ILE A 126 -2.85 -9.36 -6.35
C ILE A 126 -2.05 -9.69 -7.61
N GLY A 127 -2.65 -9.45 -8.79
CA GLY A 127 -1.99 -9.72 -10.06
C GLY A 127 -0.67 -8.97 -10.22
N SER A 128 -0.58 -7.71 -9.78
CA SER A 128 0.66 -6.94 -9.85
C SER A 128 1.73 -7.43 -8.87
N PHE A 129 1.37 -7.90 -7.67
CA PHE A 129 2.35 -8.49 -6.74
C PHE A 129 2.82 -9.89 -7.15
N SER A 130 2.04 -10.63 -7.92
CA SER A 130 2.34 -12.00 -8.35
C SER A 130 2.90 -12.11 -9.77
N SER A 131 2.96 -11.02 -10.54
CA SER A 131 3.43 -11.04 -11.93
C SER A 131 4.93 -11.31 -12.03
N ARG A 132 5.32 -12.28 -12.88
CA ARG A 132 6.71 -12.60 -13.29
C ARG A 132 7.04 -12.10 -14.70
N ASP A 133 6.11 -11.43 -15.34
CA ASP A 133 6.26 -10.83 -16.64
C ASP A 133 6.05 -9.32 -16.51
N LEU A 134 6.96 -8.52 -17.08
CA LEU A 134 6.93 -7.06 -16.99
C LEU A 134 5.69 -6.46 -17.66
N LEU A 135 5.25 -7.04 -18.77
CA LEU A 135 4.06 -6.56 -19.47
C LEU A 135 2.79 -6.95 -18.71
N LEU A 136 2.74 -8.15 -18.13
CA LEU A 136 1.64 -8.56 -17.25
C LEU A 136 1.58 -7.68 -16.01
N PHE A 137 2.73 -7.34 -15.42
CA PHE A 137 2.81 -6.38 -14.31
C PHE A 137 2.18 -5.05 -14.68
N PHE A 138 2.50 -4.51 -15.85
CA PHE A 138 1.92 -3.26 -16.34
C PHE A 138 0.39 -3.36 -16.50
N ILE A 139 -0.11 -4.44 -17.11
CA ILE A 139 -1.56 -4.63 -17.30
C ILE A 139 -2.29 -4.70 -15.96
N MET A 140 -1.77 -5.45 -15.00
CA MET A 140 -2.37 -5.57 -13.66
C MET A 140 -2.29 -4.26 -12.86
N TRP A 141 -1.20 -3.51 -13.05
CA TRP A 141 -1.01 -2.18 -12.48
C TRP A 141 -2.06 -1.17 -12.98
N GLU A 142 -2.40 -1.22 -14.27
CA GLU A 142 -3.41 -0.35 -14.87
C GLU A 142 -4.85 -0.80 -14.59
N LEU A 143 -5.06 -2.10 -14.36
CA LEU A 143 -6.39 -2.65 -14.10
C LEU A 143 -7.05 -1.98 -12.88
N GLU A 144 -6.30 -1.55 -11.88
CA GLU A 144 -6.86 -0.89 -10.70
C GLU A 144 -7.19 0.60 -10.90
N LEU A 145 -6.63 1.25 -11.93
CA LEU A 145 -6.80 2.69 -12.16
C LEU A 145 -8.25 3.07 -12.42
N ILE A 146 -8.91 2.34 -13.32
CA ILE A 146 -10.32 2.59 -13.68
C ILE A 146 -11.25 2.37 -12.47
N PRO A 147 -11.16 1.26 -11.73
CA PRO A 147 -11.92 1.07 -10.50
C PRO A 147 -11.77 2.19 -9.49
N VAL A 148 -10.54 2.62 -9.20
CA VAL A 148 -10.29 3.70 -8.24
C VAL A 148 -10.90 5.02 -8.71
N TYR A 149 -10.72 5.37 -9.99
CA TYR A 149 -11.31 6.57 -10.58
C TYR A 149 -12.84 6.58 -10.44
N LEU A 150 -13.49 5.48 -10.78
CA LEU A 150 -14.95 5.36 -10.69
C LEU A 150 -15.43 5.36 -9.23
N LEU A 151 -14.77 4.65 -8.33
CA LEU A 151 -15.09 4.66 -6.91
C LEU A 151 -15.00 6.07 -6.33
N LEU A 152 -14.02 6.86 -6.74
CA LEU A 152 -13.84 8.23 -6.30
C LEU A 152 -14.85 9.19 -6.93
N SER A 153 -15.08 9.10 -8.24
CA SER A 153 -15.95 10.03 -8.98
C SER A 153 -17.43 9.84 -8.69
N VAL A 154 -17.89 8.62 -8.39
CA VAL A 154 -19.29 8.29 -8.15
C VAL A 154 -19.67 8.41 -6.68
N TRP A 155 -18.87 7.86 -5.77
CA TRP A 155 -19.17 7.77 -4.32
C TRP A 155 -18.33 8.71 -3.45
N GLY A 156 -17.52 9.57 -4.05
CA GLY A 156 -16.73 10.57 -3.34
C GLY A 156 -17.55 11.74 -2.79
N GLY A 157 -16.88 12.62 -2.06
CA GLY A 157 -17.43 13.81 -1.43
C GLY A 157 -17.78 14.94 -2.40
N LYS A 158 -17.77 16.17 -1.88
CA LYS A 158 -18.21 17.35 -2.66
C LYS A 158 -17.28 17.69 -3.83
N LYS A 159 -15.96 17.54 -3.66
CA LYS A 159 -14.93 17.83 -4.68
C LYS A 159 -14.44 16.56 -5.40
N ARG A 160 -15.26 15.50 -5.43
CA ARG A 160 -14.90 14.19 -5.96
C ARG A 160 -14.37 14.22 -7.39
N LEU A 161 -15.01 14.99 -8.29
CA LEU A 161 -14.59 15.06 -9.69
C LEU A 161 -13.21 15.69 -9.86
N TYR A 162 -12.92 16.76 -9.14
CA TYR A 162 -11.58 17.37 -9.14
C TYR A 162 -10.53 16.37 -8.64
N SER A 163 -10.79 15.70 -7.53
CA SER A 163 -9.86 14.73 -6.95
C SER A 163 -9.68 13.50 -7.85
N ALA A 164 -10.75 13.02 -8.48
CA ALA A 164 -10.71 11.91 -9.42
C ALA A 164 -9.91 12.27 -10.70
N THR A 165 -10.13 13.45 -11.25
CA THR A 165 -9.38 13.94 -12.42
C THR A 165 -7.90 14.12 -12.09
N LYS A 166 -7.59 14.69 -10.92
CA LYS A 166 -6.21 14.84 -10.46
C LYS A 166 -5.53 13.48 -10.27
N PHE A 167 -6.22 12.52 -9.67
CA PHE A 167 -5.73 11.15 -9.49
C PHE A 167 -5.40 10.51 -10.84
N ILE A 168 -6.33 10.53 -11.81
CA ILE A 168 -6.09 9.87 -13.10
C ILE A 168 -4.98 10.54 -13.91
N LEU A 169 -4.88 11.88 -13.88
CA LEU A 169 -3.81 12.60 -14.58
C LEU A 169 -2.43 12.24 -14.02
N TYR A 170 -2.29 12.17 -12.69
CA TYR A 170 -1.03 11.77 -12.07
C TYR A 170 -0.69 10.31 -12.37
N THR A 171 -1.63 9.40 -12.14
CA THR A 171 -1.38 7.97 -12.25
C THR A 171 -1.28 7.49 -13.69
N ALA A 172 -2.20 7.85 -14.57
CA ALA A 172 -2.13 7.50 -15.99
C ALA A 172 -0.97 8.20 -16.70
N GLY A 173 -0.69 9.48 -16.35
CA GLY A 173 0.46 10.19 -16.90
C GLY A 173 1.79 9.53 -16.54
N SER A 174 1.92 9.01 -15.32
CA SER A 174 3.11 8.30 -14.87
C SER A 174 3.23 6.87 -15.44
N SER A 175 2.12 6.21 -15.68
CA SER A 175 2.11 4.84 -16.21
C SER A 175 2.56 4.76 -17.68
N VAL A 176 2.49 5.85 -18.43
CA VAL A 176 3.11 5.95 -19.77
C VAL A 176 4.62 5.70 -19.66
N PHE A 177 5.28 6.29 -18.65
CA PHE A 177 6.71 6.05 -18.43
C PHE A 177 6.99 4.60 -18.01
N LEU A 178 6.11 3.99 -17.22
CA LEU A 178 6.18 2.57 -16.88
C LEU A 178 6.12 1.71 -18.16
N LEU A 179 5.15 1.97 -19.04
CA LEU A 179 4.99 1.24 -20.30
C LEU A 179 6.22 1.39 -21.20
N MET A 180 6.73 2.63 -21.33
CA MET A 180 7.95 2.88 -22.12
C MET A 180 9.14 2.09 -21.55
N GLY A 181 9.32 2.06 -20.23
CA GLY A 181 10.37 1.27 -19.58
C GLY A 181 10.22 -0.22 -19.84
N VAL A 182 9.02 -0.77 -19.67
CA VAL A 182 8.72 -2.19 -19.94
C VAL A 182 9.00 -2.56 -21.38
N LEU A 183 8.50 -1.78 -22.35
CA LEU A 183 8.74 -2.04 -23.77
C LEU A 183 10.23 -1.93 -24.13
N SER A 184 10.92 -0.94 -23.57
CA SER A 184 12.35 -0.73 -23.84
C SER A 184 13.20 -1.91 -23.35
N ILE A 185 12.91 -2.45 -22.16
CA ILE A 185 13.59 -3.64 -21.63
C ILE A 185 13.24 -4.86 -22.45
N GLY A 186 11.95 -5.09 -22.71
CA GLY A 186 11.49 -6.28 -23.43
C GLY A 186 11.98 -6.37 -24.88
N LEU A 187 12.26 -5.24 -25.52
CA LEU A 187 12.75 -5.18 -26.91
C LEU A 187 14.29 -5.06 -27.00
N TYR A 188 15.00 -4.92 -25.87
CA TYR A 188 16.43 -4.72 -25.85
C TYR A 188 17.21 -6.02 -26.11
N GLY A 189 18.06 -6.01 -27.11
CA GLY A 189 19.20 -6.93 -27.26
C GLY A 189 18.92 -8.37 -27.68
N SER A 190 17.68 -8.75 -27.89
CA SER A 190 17.32 -10.11 -28.32
C SER A 190 16.69 -10.13 -29.72
N ASN A 191 16.99 -11.16 -30.51
CA ASN A 191 16.27 -11.44 -31.75
C ASN A 191 14.79 -11.79 -31.50
N GLU A 192 14.47 -12.18 -30.26
CA GLU A 192 13.12 -12.45 -29.79
C GLU A 192 12.81 -11.57 -28.57
N PRO A 193 11.75 -10.73 -28.62
CA PRO A 193 11.31 -9.92 -27.50
C PRO A 193 10.96 -10.79 -26.28
N THR A 194 11.49 -10.45 -25.09
CA THR A 194 11.15 -11.16 -23.88
C THR A 194 10.82 -10.18 -22.75
N PHE A 195 9.66 -10.40 -22.11
CA PHE A 195 9.22 -9.63 -20.96
C PHE A 195 9.37 -10.41 -19.65
N ASN A 196 10.00 -11.60 -19.70
CA ASN A 196 10.24 -12.43 -18.53
C ASN A 196 11.21 -11.71 -17.57
N PHE A 197 10.76 -11.50 -16.34
CA PHE A 197 11.52 -10.83 -15.30
C PHE A 197 12.87 -11.52 -15.01
N GLU A 198 12.88 -12.84 -14.85
CA GLU A 198 14.09 -13.61 -14.54
C GLU A 198 15.16 -13.51 -15.64
N ILE A 199 14.73 -13.50 -16.91
CA ILE A 199 15.66 -13.32 -18.03
C ILE A 199 16.22 -11.88 -18.02
N SER A 200 15.35 -10.89 -17.78
CA SER A 200 15.71 -9.49 -17.78
C SER A 200 16.68 -9.12 -16.65
N VAL A 201 16.55 -9.75 -15.47
CA VAL A 201 17.49 -9.57 -14.34
C VAL A 201 18.90 -10.02 -14.73
N ASN A 202 19.05 -11.05 -15.53
CA ASN A 202 20.34 -11.59 -15.95
C ASN A 202 20.97 -10.88 -17.15
N GLN A 203 20.25 -9.95 -17.80
CA GLN A 203 20.78 -9.14 -18.89
C GLN A 203 21.65 -8.00 -18.37
N SER A 204 22.74 -7.73 -19.09
CA SER A 204 23.59 -6.56 -18.83
C SER A 204 23.22 -5.43 -19.77
N TYR A 205 22.86 -4.28 -19.22
CA TYR A 205 22.55 -3.07 -19.97
C TYR A 205 23.74 -2.12 -19.93
N PRO A 206 24.02 -1.32 -21.01
CA PRO A 206 24.91 -0.18 -20.91
C PRO A 206 24.42 0.79 -19.83
N VAL A 207 25.34 1.34 -19.02
CA VAL A 207 25.00 2.18 -17.86
C VAL A 207 24.06 3.34 -18.22
N VAL A 208 24.25 3.96 -19.37
CA VAL A 208 23.41 5.08 -19.83
C VAL A 208 21.97 4.64 -20.08
N LEU A 209 21.77 3.49 -20.72
CA LEU A 209 20.44 2.93 -20.95
C LEU A 209 19.78 2.48 -19.64
N GLU A 210 20.55 1.88 -18.77
CA GLU A 210 20.06 1.47 -17.43
C GLU A 210 19.56 2.68 -16.63
N ILE A 211 20.25 3.81 -16.68
CA ILE A 211 19.82 5.07 -16.07
C ILE A 211 18.52 5.59 -16.70
N ILE A 212 18.38 5.55 -18.01
CA ILE A 212 17.17 6.00 -18.70
C ILE A 212 15.97 5.13 -18.31
N PHE A 213 16.12 3.80 -18.30
CA PHE A 213 15.09 2.87 -17.88
C PHE A 213 14.72 3.09 -16.41
N TYR A 214 15.74 3.26 -15.56
CA TYR A 214 15.54 3.53 -14.14
C TYR A 214 14.71 4.79 -13.88
N ILE A 215 15.00 5.89 -14.56
CA ILE A 215 14.24 7.14 -14.43
C ILE A 215 12.79 6.94 -14.88
N GLY A 216 12.56 6.22 -15.97
CA GLY A 216 11.21 5.93 -16.45
C GLY A 216 10.39 5.20 -15.39
N PHE A 217 10.91 4.11 -14.84
CA PHE A 217 10.26 3.37 -13.77
C PHE A 217 10.13 4.18 -12.48
N LEU A 218 11.18 4.94 -12.11
CA LEU A 218 11.17 5.77 -10.92
C LEU A 218 10.04 6.80 -10.94
N ILE A 219 9.77 7.44 -12.08
CA ILE A 219 8.66 8.40 -12.21
C ILE A 219 7.32 7.72 -11.92
N ALA A 220 7.09 6.54 -12.49
CA ALA A 220 5.85 5.79 -12.29
C ALA A 220 5.65 5.40 -10.82
N PHE A 221 6.69 4.84 -10.21
CA PHE A 221 6.63 4.39 -8.82
C PHE A 221 6.63 5.57 -7.83
N ALA A 222 7.29 6.68 -8.15
CA ALA A 222 7.28 7.89 -7.34
C ALA A 222 5.90 8.55 -7.25
N VAL A 223 5.11 8.48 -8.30
CA VAL A 223 3.72 8.95 -8.25
C VAL A 223 2.90 8.05 -7.33
N LYS A 224 3.00 6.73 -7.48
CA LYS A 224 2.16 5.79 -6.73
C LYS A 224 2.59 5.68 -5.26
N SER A 225 3.88 5.70 -4.94
CA SER A 225 4.44 5.73 -3.58
C SER A 225 4.58 7.15 -2.98
N PRO A 226 3.76 8.09 -3.37
CA PRO A 226 3.72 9.55 -3.29
C PRO A 226 5.02 10.21 -2.85
N ILE A 227 6.07 10.09 -3.68
CA ILE A 227 7.35 10.75 -3.44
C ILE A 227 7.23 12.25 -3.78
N ILE A 228 7.83 13.10 -2.98
CA ILE A 228 7.87 14.54 -3.25
C ILE A 228 8.69 14.82 -4.53
N PRO A 229 8.19 15.66 -5.43
CA PRO A 229 6.99 16.54 -5.36
C PRO A 229 5.70 15.90 -5.89
N LEU A 230 5.70 14.64 -6.30
CA LEU A 230 4.59 13.96 -7.00
C LEU A 230 3.47 13.44 -6.07
N HIS A 231 3.42 13.89 -4.82
CA HIS A 231 2.53 13.39 -3.76
C HIS A 231 1.17 14.08 -3.67
N THR A 232 0.98 15.23 -4.32
CA THR A 232 -0.15 16.14 -4.03
C THR A 232 -1.53 15.59 -4.38
N TRP A 233 -1.60 14.55 -5.20
CA TRP A 233 -2.86 13.86 -5.53
C TRP A 233 -3.44 13.10 -4.33
N LEU A 234 -2.57 12.56 -3.46
CA LEU A 234 -2.95 11.65 -2.38
C LEU A 234 -3.85 12.32 -1.33
N PRO A 235 -3.50 13.49 -0.74
CA PRO A 235 -4.35 14.14 0.25
C PRO A 235 -5.72 14.56 -0.31
N ASP A 236 -5.78 14.92 -1.58
CA ASP A 236 -7.03 15.31 -2.23
C ASP A 236 -7.92 14.08 -2.49
N THR A 237 -7.33 12.99 -2.95
CA THR A 237 -8.04 11.72 -3.17
C THR A 237 -8.60 11.15 -1.87
N HIS A 238 -7.77 11.05 -0.83
CA HIS A 238 -8.22 10.55 0.48
C HIS A 238 -9.24 11.46 1.15
N GLY A 239 -9.12 12.78 0.95
CA GLY A 239 -10.06 13.75 1.50
C GLY A 239 -11.49 13.53 1.02
N GLU A 240 -11.65 13.06 -0.22
CA GLU A 240 -12.95 12.93 -0.89
C GLU A 240 -13.44 11.47 -1.01
N ALA A 241 -12.55 10.48 -1.03
CA ALA A 241 -12.93 9.07 -1.24
C ALA A 241 -13.79 8.51 -0.10
N HIS A 242 -14.63 7.51 -0.44
CA HIS A 242 -15.35 6.71 0.55
C HIS A 242 -14.35 5.98 1.46
N TYR A 243 -14.65 5.83 2.76
CA TYR A 243 -13.68 5.29 3.72
C TYR A 243 -13.22 3.87 3.40
N SER A 244 -14.07 2.98 2.89
CA SER A 244 -13.65 1.64 2.46
C SER A 244 -12.67 1.69 1.27
N THR A 245 -12.88 2.63 0.34
CA THR A 245 -11.91 2.90 -0.74
C THR A 245 -10.61 3.48 -0.18
N CYS A 246 -10.68 4.39 0.83
CA CYS A 246 -9.49 4.91 1.51
C CYS A 246 -8.67 3.81 2.18
N MET A 247 -9.34 2.78 2.75
CA MET A 247 -8.65 1.63 3.35
C MET A 247 -7.78 0.90 2.32
N LEU A 248 -8.31 0.67 1.12
CA LEU A 248 -7.57 0.01 0.02
C LEU A 248 -6.47 0.91 -0.53
N LEU A 249 -6.75 2.19 -0.74
CA LEU A 249 -5.76 3.15 -1.23
C LEU A 249 -4.57 3.26 -0.26
N ALA A 250 -4.83 3.52 1.01
CA ALA A 250 -3.77 3.66 2.01
C ALA A 250 -3.11 2.33 2.38
N GLY A 251 -3.88 1.26 2.45
CA GLY A 251 -3.40 -0.06 2.85
C GLY A 251 -2.55 -0.74 1.79
N ILE A 252 -2.90 -0.62 0.52
CA ILE A 252 -2.36 -1.46 -0.54
C ILE A 252 -1.78 -0.64 -1.70
N LEU A 253 -2.55 0.29 -2.29
CA LEU A 253 -2.16 1.00 -3.51
C LEU A 253 -0.81 1.71 -3.39
N LEU A 254 -0.56 2.40 -2.27
CA LEU A 254 0.72 3.07 -2.02
C LEU A 254 1.90 2.09 -1.98
N LYS A 255 1.66 0.87 -1.49
CA LYS A 255 2.67 -0.18 -1.31
C LYS A 255 3.08 -0.82 -2.62
N MET A 256 2.20 -0.83 -3.61
CA MET A 256 2.55 -1.28 -4.96
C MET A 256 3.68 -0.44 -5.56
N GLY A 257 3.67 0.89 -5.32
CA GLY A 257 4.78 1.76 -5.75
C GLY A 257 6.10 1.39 -5.09
N ALA A 258 6.10 1.17 -3.78
CA ALA A 258 7.28 0.74 -3.04
C ALA A 258 7.76 -0.66 -3.47
N TYR A 259 6.83 -1.59 -3.66
CA TYR A 259 7.13 -2.92 -4.20
C TYR A 259 7.77 -2.84 -5.59
N GLY A 260 7.23 -1.99 -6.49
CA GLY A 260 7.80 -1.77 -7.82
C GLY A 260 9.23 -1.19 -7.77
N LEU A 261 9.52 -0.29 -6.81
CA LEU A 261 10.87 0.23 -6.60
C LEU A 261 11.85 -0.89 -6.21
N VAL A 262 11.45 -1.81 -5.34
CA VAL A 262 12.30 -2.94 -4.96
C VAL A 262 12.42 -3.94 -6.10
N ARG A 263 11.28 -4.38 -6.66
CA ARG A 263 11.22 -5.46 -7.66
C ARG A 263 11.85 -5.06 -9.00
N ILE A 264 11.63 -3.83 -9.48
CA ILE A 264 12.07 -3.42 -10.81
C ILE A 264 13.32 -2.52 -10.70
N ASN A 265 13.24 -1.42 -9.96
CA ASN A 265 14.37 -0.49 -9.92
C ASN A 265 15.60 -1.07 -9.21
N MET A 266 15.40 -1.76 -8.09
CA MET A 266 16.51 -2.28 -7.30
C MET A 266 17.02 -3.61 -7.83
N GLU A 267 16.15 -4.58 -8.12
CA GLU A 267 16.55 -5.94 -8.52
C GLU A 267 16.99 -6.01 -10.00
N LEU A 268 16.26 -5.32 -10.90
CA LEU A 268 16.50 -5.36 -12.34
C LEU A 268 17.61 -4.41 -12.79
N LEU A 269 17.74 -3.23 -12.16
CA LEU A 269 18.62 -2.13 -12.56
C LEU A 269 19.60 -1.73 -11.43
N PRO A 270 20.46 -2.64 -10.96
CA PRO A 270 21.24 -2.44 -9.73
C PRO A 270 22.30 -1.33 -9.84
N ARG A 271 22.93 -1.13 -11.02
CA ARG A 271 23.92 -0.07 -11.21
C ARG A 271 23.27 1.30 -11.16
N ALA A 272 22.16 1.49 -11.88
CA ALA A 272 21.41 2.74 -11.85
C ALA A 272 20.87 3.00 -10.44
N HIS A 273 20.31 1.99 -9.77
CA HIS A 273 19.85 2.14 -8.38
C HIS A 273 20.97 2.60 -7.45
N SER A 274 22.17 2.05 -7.62
CA SER A 274 23.36 2.48 -6.87
C SER A 274 23.67 3.96 -7.02
N ILE A 275 23.48 4.52 -8.22
CA ILE A 275 23.72 5.94 -8.52
C ILE A 275 22.62 6.81 -7.90
N PHE A 276 21.36 6.34 -7.95
CA PHE A 276 20.21 7.08 -7.45
C PHE A 276 19.93 6.90 -5.94
N ALA A 277 20.51 5.90 -5.29
CA ALA A 277 20.29 5.61 -3.87
C ALA A 277 20.55 6.80 -2.93
N PRO A 278 21.63 7.60 -3.08
CA PRO A 278 21.84 8.80 -2.27
C PRO A 278 20.70 9.81 -2.42
N TRP A 279 20.20 9.98 -3.66
CA TRP A 279 19.09 10.89 -3.96
C TRP A 279 17.77 10.40 -3.36
N LEU A 280 17.50 9.10 -3.40
CA LEU A 280 16.34 8.49 -2.74
C LEU A 280 16.36 8.74 -1.24
N MET A 281 17.51 8.61 -0.58
CA MET A 281 17.65 8.88 0.85
C MET A 281 17.42 10.36 1.18
N ILE A 282 17.99 11.28 0.39
CA ILE A 282 17.78 12.73 0.58
C ILE A 282 16.30 13.08 0.39
N VAL A 283 15.68 12.59 -0.67
CA VAL A 283 14.27 12.86 -0.95
C VAL A 283 13.38 12.24 0.13
N GLY A 284 13.68 11.00 0.56
CA GLY A 284 12.95 10.35 1.65
C GLY A 284 13.01 11.14 2.97
N THR A 285 14.18 11.67 3.33
CA THR A 285 14.34 12.50 4.53
C THR A 285 13.60 13.82 4.43
N LEU A 286 13.68 14.50 3.30
CA LEU A 286 12.91 15.73 3.05
C LEU A 286 11.40 15.45 3.12
N GLN A 287 10.98 14.30 2.59
CA GLN A 287 9.60 13.85 2.61
C GLN A 287 9.07 13.66 4.03
N ILE A 288 9.84 13.03 4.91
CA ILE A 288 9.45 12.82 6.31
C ILE A 288 9.17 14.15 6.98
N ILE A 289 10.11 15.11 6.91
CA ILE A 289 9.95 16.42 7.57
C ILE A 289 8.83 17.23 6.95
N TYR A 290 8.82 17.34 5.62
CA TYR A 290 7.81 18.13 4.92
C TYR A 290 6.40 17.64 5.24
N ALA A 291 6.16 16.33 5.08
CA ALA A 291 4.83 15.78 5.29
C ALA A 291 4.39 15.81 6.76
N ALA A 292 5.33 15.54 7.69
CA ALA A 292 5.06 15.67 9.12
C ALA A 292 4.75 17.12 9.54
N SER A 293 5.40 18.11 8.92
CA SER A 293 5.14 19.53 9.16
C SER A 293 3.85 20.02 8.49
N ALA A 294 3.52 19.49 7.31
CA ALA A 294 2.30 19.84 6.58
C ALA A 294 1.02 19.25 7.21
N SER A 295 1.15 18.10 7.89
CA SER A 295 0.03 17.38 8.51
C SER A 295 -0.72 18.23 9.54
N PRO A 296 -0.10 18.88 10.54
CA PRO A 296 -0.82 19.69 11.53
C PRO A 296 -1.53 20.91 10.94
N GLY A 297 -1.06 21.41 9.79
CA GLY A 297 -1.72 22.50 9.07
C GLY A 297 -3.02 22.11 8.37
N GLN A 298 -3.33 20.82 8.25
CA GLN A 298 -4.54 20.36 7.61
C GLN A 298 -5.74 20.43 8.56
N ARG A 299 -6.78 21.15 8.15
CA ARG A 299 -8.06 21.20 8.89
C ARG A 299 -8.92 19.94 8.69
N ASN A 300 -8.80 19.29 7.53
CA ASN A 300 -9.56 18.09 7.20
C ASN A 300 -8.88 16.85 7.81
N LEU A 301 -9.61 16.07 8.63
CA LEU A 301 -9.12 14.87 9.31
C LEU A 301 -8.49 13.87 8.33
N LYS A 302 -9.18 13.55 7.22
CA LYS A 302 -8.66 12.60 6.24
C LYS A 302 -7.40 13.09 5.53
N LYS A 303 -7.31 14.39 5.22
CA LYS A 303 -6.09 14.99 4.63
C LYS A 303 -4.92 14.95 5.60
N ARG A 304 -5.18 15.15 6.89
CA ARG A 304 -4.17 15.06 7.94
C ARG A 304 -3.58 13.66 8.04
N ILE A 305 -4.42 12.64 8.04
CA ILE A 305 -3.99 11.23 8.00
C ILE A 305 -3.27 10.92 6.67
N ALA A 306 -3.70 11.48 5.54
CA ALA A 306 -3.02 11.28 4.26
C ALA A 306 -1.59 11.86 4.26
N TYR A 307 -1.36 13.03 4.84
CA TYR A 307 -0.01 13.58 4.99
C TYR A 307 0.85 12.76 5.95
N SER A 308 0.28 12.18 7.01
CA SER A 308 1.02 11.23 7.85
C SER A 308 1.45 10.00 7.05
N SER A 309 0.60 9.50 6.16
CA SER A 309 0.97 8.39 5.25
C SER A 309 2.11 8.76 4.30
N VAL A 310 2.15 9.99 3.78
CA VAL A 310 3.27 10.49 2.97
C VAL A 310 4.56 10.48 3.78
N SER A 311 4.52 10.91 5.05
CA SER A 311 5.68 10.88 5.94
C SER A 311 6.22 9.46 6.16
N HIS A 312 5.35 8.51 6.48
CA HIS A 312 5.76 7.11 6.69
C HIS A 312 6.30 6.44 5.43
N MET A 313 5.81 6.80 4.23
CA MET A 313 6.41 6.35 2.97
C MET A 313 7.84 6.85 2.80
N GLY A 314 8.23 7.97 3.40
CA GLY A 314 9.61 8.45 3.42
C GLY A 314 10.58 7.47 4.08
N PHE A 315 10.19 6.80 5.18
CA PHE A 315 11.00 5.75 5.82
C PHE A 315 11.20 4.56 4.89
N ILE A 316 10.18 4.15 4.15
CA ILE A 316 10.29 3.05 3.16
C ILE A 316 11.31 3.42 2.08
N ILE A 317 11.25 4.64 1.56
CA ILE A 317 12.18 5.10 0.52
C ILE A 317 13.62 5.14 1.03
N ILE A 318 13.86 5.57 2.28
CA ILE A 318 15.17 5.55 2.90
C ILE A 318 15.67 4.11 3.07
N GLY A 319 14.81 3.19 3.51
CA GLY A 319 15.16 1.79 3.65
C GLY A 319 15.58 1.16 2.32
N ILE A 320 14.87 1.44 1.24
CA ILE A 320 15.22 1.00 -0.13
C ILE A 320 16.54 1.65 -0.60
N GLY A 321 16.72 2.95 -0.35
CA GLY A 321 17.93 3.69 -0.71
C GLY A 321 19.17 3.33 0.10
N SER A 322 19.03 2.71 1.28
CA SER A 322 20.16 2.35 2.15
C SER A 322 21.05 1.23 1.59
N ILE A 323 20.52 0.40 0.69
CA ILE A 323 21.17 -0.79 0.11
C ILE A 323 21.85 -1.63 1.21
N SER A 324 21.06 -2.02 2.20
CA SER A 324 21.48 -2.87 3.31
C SER A 324 20.36 -3.87 3.65
N ASP A 325 20.74 -5.07 4.12
CA ASP A 325 19.79 -6.11 4.48
C ASP A 325 18.75 -5.62 5.51
N MET A 326 19.25 -4.97 6.57
CA MET A 326 18.39 -4.40 7.60
C MET A 326 17.47 -3.29 7.04
N GLY A 327 18.01 -2.40 6.18
CA GLY A 327 17.23 -1.30 5.63
C GLY A 327 16.10 -1.78 4.73
N LEU A 328 16.36 -2.76 3.88
CA LEU A 328 15.36 -3.31 2.98
C LEU A 328 14.30 -4.14 3.74
N ASN A 329 14.72 -4.98 4.69
CA ASN A 329 13.79 -5.69 5.57
C ASN A 329 12.93 -4.71 6.41
N GLY A 330 13.52 -3.62 6.91
CA GLY A 330 12.80 -2.55 7.58
C GLY A 330 11.78 -1.86 6.67
N ALA A 331 12.13 -1.61 5.41
CA ALA A 331 11.20 -1.06 4.42
C ALA A 331 10.02 -2.00 4.14
N ILE A 332 10.26 -3.30 3.99
CA ILE A 332 9.21 -4.31 3.79
C ILE A 332 8.29 -4.39 5.01
N LEU A 333 8.88 -4.40 6.22
CA LEU A 333 8.09 -4.38 7.44
C LEU A 333 7.25 -3.11 7.55
N GLN A 334 7.79 -1.94 7.15
CA GLN A 334 7.06 -0.68 7.14
C GLN A 334 5.94 -0.68 6.09
N ILE A 335 6.13 -1.32 4.95
CA ILE A 335 5.07 -1.55 3.95
C ILE A 335 3.87 -2.24 4.61
N ILE A 336 4.10 -3.32 5.32
CA ILE A 336 3.05 -4.12 5.96
C ILE A 336 2.43 -3.37 7.15
N SER A 337 3.26 -2.86 8.04
CA SER A 337 2.85 -2.13 9.25
C SER A 337 2.00 -0.91 8.92
N HIS A 338 2.51 -0.02 8.07
CA HIS A 338 1.76 1.16 7.63
C HIS A 338 0.52 0.79 6.82
N GLY A 339 0.52 -0.37 6.13
CA GLY A 339 -0.67 -0.91 5.47
C GLY A 339 -1.83 -1.10 6.43
N PHE A 340 -1.59 -1.79 7.54
CA PHE A 340 -2.58 -2.01 8.60
C PHE A 340 -2.98 -0.71 9.29
N ILE A 341 -2.02 0.07 9.77
CA ILE A 341 -2.27 1.31 10.53
C ILE A 341 -3.02 2.34 9.67
N GLY A 342 -2.58 2.54 8.42
CA GLY A 342 -3.22 3.48 7.50
C GLY A 342 -4.67 3.10 7.17
N ALA A 343 -4.93 1.83 6.85
CA ALA A 343 -6.28 1.33 6.61
C ALA A 343 -7.20 1.55 7.82
N ALA A 344 -6.71 1.23 9.02
CA ALA A 344 -7.47 1.39 10.25
C ALA A 344 -7.78 2.86 10.58
N LEU A 345 -6.83 3.77 10.45
CA LEU A 345 -7.05 5.19 10.71
C LEU A 345 -8.08 5.79 9.73
N PHE A 346 -8.03 5.44 8.45
CA PHE A 346 -9.04 5.87 7.49
C PHE A 346 -10.41 5.26 7.75
N PHE A 347 -10.47 4.01 8.19
CA PHE A 347 -11.71 3.39 8.62
C PHE A 347 -12.34 4.14 9.81
N LEU A 348 -11.57 4.43 10.85
CA LEU A 348 -12.04 5.15 12.03
C LEU A 348 -12.41 6.61 11.72
N ALA A 349 -11.66 7.28 10.84
CA ALA A 349 -12.04 8.61 10.35
C ALA A 349 -13.39 8.57 9.62
N GLY A 350 -13.64 7.52 8.84
CA GLY A 350 -14.92 7.31 8.17
C GLY A 350 -16.06 7.01 9.12
N THR A 351 -15.86 6.13 10.09
CA THR A 351 -16.88 5.82 11.10
C THR A 351 -17.23 7.03 11.96
N SER A 352 -16.27 7.88 12.27
CA SER A 352 -16.49 9.14 12.96
C SER A 352 -17.30 10.12 12.12
N PHE A 353 -16.95 10.25 10.82
CA PHE A 353 -17.71 11.06 9.87
C PHE A 353 -19.17 10.62 9.72
N ASP A 354 -19.43 9.31 9.72
CA ASP A 354 -20.78 8.78 9.59
C ASP A 354 -21.70 9.21 10.75
N ARG A 355 -21.12 9.50 11.91
CA ARG A 355 -21.85 9.92 13.11
C ARG A 355 -22.05 11.41 13.20
N ILE A 356 -21.01 12.17 12.91
CA ILE A 356 -20.99 13.63 13.13
C ILE A 356 -21.29 14.40 11.85
N ARG A 357 -21.04 13.81 10.69
CA ARG A 357 -21.11 14.45 9.37
C ARG A 357 -20.18 15.66 9.22
N LEU A 358 -19.17 15.77 10.10
CA LEU A 358 -18.12 16.79 10.04
C LEU A 358 -16.80 16.14 9.63
N VAL A 359 -16.02 16.86 8.84
CA VAL A 359 -14.70 16.44 8.35
C VAL A 359 -13.60 17.36 8.91
N TYR A 360 -13.97 18.56 9.34
CA TYR A 360 -13.04 19.59 9.81
C TYR A 360 -12.80 19.47 11.31
N LEU A 361 -11.53 19.34 11.69
CA LEU A 361 -11.09 19.16 13.07
C LEU A 361 -11.43 20.35 13.98
N ASP A 362 -11.38 21.57 13.44
CA ASP A 362 -11.74 22.80 14.15
C ASP A 362 -13.23 22.88 14.54
N LYS A 363 -14.07 22.06 13.93
CA LYS A 363 -15.51 21.96 14.25
C LYS A 363 -15.83 20.70 15.10
N MET A 364 -14.84 19.85 15.35
CA MET A 364 -14.96 18.69 16.22
C MET A 364 -14.49 19.07 17.62
N GLY A 365 -14.87 18.32 18.62
CA GLY A 365 -14.44 18.47 20.00
C GLY A 365 -15.33 17.70 20.94
N GLY A 366 -14.79 17.24 22.08
CA GLY A 366 -15.56 16.58 23.13
C GLY A 366 -16.19 15.25 22.75
N MET A 367 -15.64 14.54 21.76
CA MET A 367 -16.21 13.27 21.28
C MET A 367 -15.87 12.07 22.15
N ALA A 368 -14.95 12.17 23.10
CA ALA A 368 -14.54 11.02 23.91
C ALA A 368 -15.70 10.43 24.73
N ILE A 369 -16.58 11.29 25.26
CA ILE A 369 -17.71 10.88 26.10
C ILE A 369 -18.82 10.22 25.28
N PRO A 370 -19.31 10.79 24.16
CA PRO A 370 -20.42 10.19 23.41
C PRO A 370 -20.04 8.94 22.61
N VAL A 371 -18.76 8.76 22.24
CA VAL A 371 -18.32 7.60 21.45
C VAL A 371 -17.01 6.97 22.00
N PRO A 372 -17.05 6.39 23.21
CA PRO A 372 -15.86 5.91 23.92
C PRO A 372 -15.13 4.78 23.19
N LYS A 373 -15.82 3.88 22.49
CA LYS A 373 -15.20 2.77 21.77
C LYS A 373 -14.41 3.26 20.55
N ILE A 374 -14.95 4.24 19.82
CA ILE A 374 -14.20 4.89 18.72
C ILE A 374 -13.00 5.63 19.27
N PHE A 375 -13.16 6.34 20.39
CA PHE A 375 -12.07 7.05 21.05
C PHE A 375 -10.94 6.11 21.44
N THR A 376 -11.21 5.00 22.11
CA THR A 376 -10.18 4.04 22.54
C THR A 376 -9.46 3.40 21.35
N THR A 377 -10.19 2.91 20.35
CA THR A 377 -9.58 2.28 19.16
C THR A 377 -8.79 3.28 18.32
N PHE A 378 -9.30 4.51 18.17
CA PHE A 378 -8.59 5.57 17.44
C PHE A 378 -7.32 6.01 18.19
N SER A 379 -7.37 6.09 19.52
CA SER A 379 -6.20 6.43 20.34
C SER A 379 -5.11 5.36 20.22
N ILE A 380 -5.45 4.07 20.35
CA ILE A 380 -4.48 3.00 20.23
C ILE A 380 -3.83 2.98 18.84
N LEU A 381 -4.61 3.12 17.77
CA LEU A 381 -4.08 3.15 16.40
C LEU A 381 -3.30 4.41 16.08
N SER A 382 -3.64 5.54 16.69
CA SER A 382 -2.81 6.75 16.62
C SER A 382 -1.48 6.55 17.35
N MET A 383 -1.46 5.87 18.49
CA MET A 383 -0.21 5.49 19.17
C MET A 383 0.62 4.52 18.34
N ALA A 384 0.00 3.61 17.60
CA ALA A 384 0.69 2.75 16.65
C ALA A 384 1.36 3.56 15.51
N SER A 385 0.69 4.62 15.02
CA SER A 385 1.26 5.52 14.00
C SER A 385 2.38 6.42 14.53
N LEU A 386 2.47 6.63 15.85
CA LEU A 386 3.58 7.34 16.50
C LEU A 386 4.86 6.50 16.62
N ALA A 387 4.84 5.27 16.17
CA ALA A 387 5.91 4.29 16.44
C ALA A 387 6.14 4.06 17.95
N LEU A 388 5.05 3.84 18.71
CA LEU A 388 5.17 3.50 20.13
C LEU A 388 5.79 2.10 20.29
N PRO A 389 6.77 1.90 21.20
CA PRO A 389 7.31 0.57 21.49
C PRO A 389 6.23 -0.46 21.80
N GLY A 390 6.35 -1.66 21.20
CA GLY A 390 5.33 -2.71 21.27
C GLY A 390 4.32 -2.70 20.11
N MET A 391 4.41 -1.72 19.23
CA MET A 391 3.61 -1.64 17.99
C MET A 391 4.49 -1.88 16.77
N SER A 392 3.91 -2.39 15.68
CA SER A 392 4.63 -2.75 14.45
C SER A 392 5.36 -1.57 13.80
N GLY A 393 4.82 -0.35 13.89
CA GLY A 393 5.44 0.85 13.35
C GLY A 393 6.79 1.19 13.98
N PHE A 394 6.92 0.98 15.30
CA PHE A 394 8.18 1.21 16.01
C PHE A 394 9.31 0.30 15.50
N VAL A 395 9.02 -0.98 15.42
CA VAL A 395 10.03 -1.96 14.97
C VAL A 395 10.47 -1.68 13.55
N ALA A 396 9.51 -1.38 12.66
CA ALA A 396 9.81 -1.09 11.27
C ALA A 396 10.70 0.16 11.10
N GLU A 397 10.35 1.27 11.74
CA GLU A 397 11.14 2.50 11.67
C GLU A 397 12.52 2.32 12.30
N LEU A 398 12.60 1.64 13.45
CA LEU A 398 13.86 1.36 14.13
C LEU A 398 14.84 0.56 13.25
N ILE A 399 14.33 -0.45 12.55
CA ILE A 399 15.15 -1.28 11.67
C ILE A 399 15.64 -0.51 10.45
N VAL A 400 14.82 0.41 9.90
CA VAL A 400 15.29 1.33 8.85
C VAL A 400 16.42 2.22 9.36
N PHE A 401 16.37 2.71 10.60
CA PHE A 401 17.48 3.44 11.22
C PHE A 401 18.75 2.61 11.30
N PHE A 402 18.67 1.38 11.81
CA PHE A 402 19.82 0.48 11.86
C PHE A 402 20.33 0.16 10.46
N GLY A 403 19.46 -0.07 9.49
CA GLY A 403 19.84 -0.31 8.11
C GLY A 403 20.62 0.83 7.48
N LEU A 404 20.26 2.09 7.79
CA LEU A 404 21.01 3.25 7.33
C LEU A 404 22.40 3.33 8.00
N ILE A 405 22.48 3.09 9.31
CA ILE A 405 23.74 3.18 10.06
C ILE A 405 24.71 2.09 9.62
N THR A 406 24.20 0.87 9.41
CA THR A 406 25.02 -0.30 9.01
C THR A 406 25.39 -0.32 7.53
N SER A 407 24.73 0.46 6.69
CA SER A 407 25.03 0.54 5.26
C SER A 407 26.49 0.84 5.00
N GLN A 408 27.17 0.02 4.19
CA GLN A 408 28.59 0.19 3.86
C GLN A 408 28.83 1.19 2.71
N LYS A 409 27.79 1.57 2.00
CA LYS A 409 27.89 2.34 0.75
C LYS A 409 28.04 3.85 0.95
N PHE A 410 27.69 4.38 2.12
CA PHE A 410 27.65 5.82 2.36
C PHE A 410 28.69 6.29 3.37
N PHE A 411 29.18 7.51 3.17
CA PHE A 411 30.10 8.16 4.10
C PHE A 411 29.44 8.40 5.46
N LEU A 412 30.21 8.34 6.53
CA LEU A 412 29.73 8.50 7.89
C LEU A 412 28.95 9.82 8.10
N ILE A 413 29.41 10.92 7.50
CA ILE A 413 28.77 12.23 7.63
C ILE A 413 27.37 12.22 7.04
N THR A 414 27.17 11.62 5.87
CA THR A 414 25.83 11.53 5.24
C THR A 414 24.90 10.66 6.07
N LYS A 415 25.36 9.55 6.63
CA LYS A 415 24.57 8.70 7.54
C LYS A 415 24.14 9.48 8.78
N ILE A 416 25.06 10.19 9.44
CA ILE A 416 24.77 10.98 10.64
C ILE A 416 23.73 12.06 10.32
N LEU A 417 23.90 12.80 9.23
CA LEU A 417 22.95 13.86 8.84
C LEU A 417 21.55 13.31 8.58
N ILE A 418 21.45 12.24 7.79
CA ILE A 418 20.17 11.62 7.47
C ILE A 418 19.50 11.05 8.72
N THR A 419 20.26 10.34 9.57
CA THR A 419 19.76 9.78 10.84
C THR A 419 19.24 10.89 11.76
N PHE A 420 19.96 12.00 11.87
CA PHE A 420 19.52 13.15 12.67
C PHE A 420 18.21 13.74 12.16
N VAL A 421 18.09 13.90 10.84
CA VAL A 421 16.87 14.43 10.22
C VAL A 421 15.70 13.47 10.35
N MET A 422 15.92 12.15 10.22
CA MET A 422 14.90 11.13 10.50
C MET A 422 14.42 11.20 11.95
N ALA A 423 15.33 11.38 12.91
CA ALA A 423 14.98 11.54 14.33
C ALA A 423 14.10 12.76 14.59
N ILE A 424 14.36 13.89 13.91
CA ILE A 424 13.46 15.04 13.95
C ILE A 424 12.07 14.67 13.42
N GLY A 425 12.00 13.92 12.36
CA GLY A 425 10.72 13.43 11.81
C GLY A 425 9.94 12.59 12.82
N MET A 426 10.61 11.70 13.56
CA MET A 426 9.97 10.90 14.62
C MET A 426 9.44 11.79 15.77
N ILE A 427 10.07 12.91 16.06
CA ILE A 427 9.57 13.88 17.07
C ILE A 427 8.35 14.64 16.53
N LEU A 428 8.30 14.93 15.23
CA LEU A 428 7.16 15.62 14.63
C LEU A 428 5.90 14.73 14.56
N THR A 429 6.06 13.41 14.46
CA THR A 429 4.93 12.46 14.38
C THR A 429 4.00 12.53 15.60
N PRO A 430 4.47 12.51 16.85
CA PRO A 430 3.65 12.75 18.03
C PRO A 430 2.91 14.11 18.00
N ILE A 431 3.57 15.15 17.53
CA ILE A 431 2.98 16.50 17.53
C ILE A 431 1.69 16.52 16.70
N TYR A 432 1.71 16.02 15.47
CA TYR A 432 0.50 16.04 14.65
C TYR A 432 -0.54 15.01 15.09
N SER A 433 -0.14 13.81 15.54
CA SER A 433 -1.08 12.76 15.95
C SER A 433 -1.78 13.09 17.25
N LEU A 434 -1.03 13.52 18.28
CA LEU A 434 -1.63 13.90 19.56
C LEU A 434 -2.48 15.18 19.45
N SER A 435 -2.06 16.13 18.60
CA SER A 435 -2.88 17.32 18.37
C SER A 435 -4.18 16.98 17.62
N MET A 436 -4.16 15.95 16.75
CA MET A 436 -5.36 15.42 16.10
C MET A 436 -6.32 14.81 17.11
N LEU A 437 -5.82 13.93 17.98
CA LEU A 437 -6.61 13.31 19.05
C LEU A 437 -7.20 14.37 19.97
N ARG A 438 -6.40 15.36 20.38
CA ARG A 438 -6.86 16.45 21.23
C ARG A 438 -8.00 17.24 20.58
N GLN A 439 -7.86 17.63 19.33
CA GLN A 439 -8.87 18.41 18.62
C GLN A 439 -10.18 17.65 18.41
N MET A 440 -10.12 16.33 18.23
CA MET A 440 -11.29 15.51 17.93
C MET A 440 -12.03 15.06 19.20
N PHE A 441 -11.30 14.58 20.19
CA PHE A 441 -11.89 13.86 21.31
C PHE A 441 -11.96 14.67 22.61
N TYR A 442 -11.05 15.61 22.84
CA TYR A 442 -10.99 16.38 24.08
C TYR A 442 -11.60 17.77 23.90
N GLY A 443 -11.82 18.46 25.02
CA GLY A 443 -12.37 19.81 25.06
C GLY A 443 -13.89 19.85 25.06
N TYR A 444 -14.43 21.03 24.78
CA TYR A 444 -15.87 21.25 24.72
C TYR A 444 -16.47 20.71 23.42
N LYS A 445 -17.71 20.25 23.51
CA LYS A 445 -18.50 19.81 22.37
C LYS A 445 -18.94 21.02 21.54
N PHE A 446 -18.41 21.19 20.35
CA PHE A 446 -18.72 22.31 19.46
C PHE A 446 -20.00 22.16 18.65
N PHE A 447 -20.64 21.00 18.68
CA PHE A 447 -21.85 20.72 17.92
C PHE A 447 -23.04 20.51 18.87
N ASN A 448 -24.15 21.19 18.55
CA ASN A 448 -25.40 21.13 19.33
C ASN A 448 -26.23 19.90 18.92
N ALA A 449 -25.79 18.70 19.30
CA ALA A 449 -26.62 17.52 19.19
C ALA A 449 -26.71 16.81 20.55
N PRO A 450 -27.91 16.40 20.98
CA PRO A 450 -28.08 15.63 22.21
C PRO A 450 -27.24 14.35 22.16
N ASN A 451 -26.70 13.91 23.30
CA ASN A 451 -25.89 12.69 23.38
C ASN A 451 -26.65 11.43 22.93
N SER A 452 -27.99 11.45 23.01
CA SER A 452 -28.89 10.37 22.57
C SER A 452 -28.86 10.11 21.05
N TYR A 453 -28.35 11.03 20.24
CA TYR A 453 -28.20 10.84 18.77
C TYR A 453 -26.86 10.20 18.36
N PHE A 454 -25.92 10.02 19.29
CA PHE A 454 -24.63 9.41 19.00
C PHE A 454 -24.63 7.94 19.39
N PHE A 455 -24.65 7.07 18.39
CA PHE A 455 -24.42 5.64 18.59
C PHE A 455 -22.92 5.37 18.46
N ASP A 456 -22.34 4.74 19.49
CA ASP A 456 -20.94 4.29 19.45
C ASP A 456 -20.71 3.15 18.45
N SER A 457 -19.50 2.66 18.32
CA SER A 457 -19.15 1.54 17.44
C SER A 457 -20.05 0.34 17.64
N GLY A 458 -20.67 -0.11 16.55
CA GLY A 458 -21.38 -1.38 16.52
C GLY A 458 -20.44 -2.59 16.47
N PRO A 459 -20.98 -3.83 16.66
CA PRO A 459 -20.15 -5.05 16.71
C PRO A 459 -19.32 -5.26 15.43
N ARG A 460 -19.86 -4.91 14.27
CA ARG A 460 -19.15 -4.99 12.99
C ARG A 460 -17.93 -4.05 12.93
N GLU A 461 -18.10 -2.80 13.36
CA GLU A 461 -17.02 -1.79 13.33
C GLU A 461 -15.94 -2.13 14.35
N LEU A 462 -16.32 -2.66 15.51
CA LEU A 462 -15.38 -3.18 16.50
C LEU A 462 -14.62 -4.39 15.96
N PHE A 463 -15.31 -5.32 15.30
CA PHE A 463 -14.66 -6.46 14.65
C PHE A 463 -13.58 -6.01 13.66
N VAL A 464 -13.86 -5.07 12.75
CA VAL A 464 -12.89 -4.54 11.80
C VAL A 464 -11.72 -3.88 12.52
N SER A 465 -11.98 -3.04 13.52
CA SER A 465 -10.92 -2.32 14.26
C SER A 465 -10.01 -3.29 15.02
N ILE A 466 -10.58 -4.28 15.71
CA ILE A 466 -9.84 -5.26 16.51
C ILE A 466 -9.06 -6.19 15.58
N SER A 467 -9.65 -6.64 14.46
CA SER A 467 -8.98 -7.49 13.49
C SER A 467 -7.72 -6.84 12.91
N ILE A 468 -7.70 -5.51 12.71
CA ILE A 468 -6.49 -4.81 12.26
C ILE A 468 -5.52 -4.57 13.42
N LEU A 469 -6.02 -4.32 14.60
CA LEU A 469 -5.20 -4.04 15.78
C LEU A 469 -4.36 -5.26 16.20
N LEU A 470 -4.91 -6.47 16.07
CA LEU A 470 -4.22 -7.71 16.43
C LEU A 470 -2.89 -7.90 15.68
N PRO A 471 -2.83 -7.83 14.34
CA PRO A 471 -1.55 -7.94 13.63
C PRO A 471 -0.62 -6.75 13.94
N VAL A 472 -1.13 -5.55 14.17
CA VAL A 472 -0.29 -4.38 14.53
C VAL A 472 0.45 -4.61 15.85
N ILE A 473 -0.22 -5.17 16.86
CA ILE A 473 0.41 -5.51 18.14
C ILE A 473 1.26 -6.78 17.98
N GLY A 474 0.75 -7.80 17.31
CA GLY A 474 1.44 -9.09 17.13
C GLY A 474 2.80 -8.92 16.45
N ILE A 475 2.87 -8.18 15.35
CA ILE A 475 4.11 -7.87 14.64
C ILE A 475 5.01 -6.97 15.50
N GLY A 476 4.44 -6.07 16.31
CA GLY A 476 5.22 -5.23 17.22
C GLY A 476 5.92 -6.01 18.33
N ILE A 477 5.32 -7.11 18.79
CA ILE A 477 5.90 -8.00 19.83
C ILE A 477 6.83 -9.03 19.19
N TYR A 478 6.45 -9.64 18.06
CA TYR A 478 7.18 -10.69 17.37
C TYR A 478 7.34 -10.39 15.88
N PRO A 479 8.29 -9.51 15.51
CA PRO A 479 8.49 -9.08 14.11
C PRO A 479 9.05 -10.19 13.21
N ASP A 480 9.70 -11.21 13.78
CA ASP A 480 10.29 -12.33 13.03
C ASP A 480 9.27 -13.06 12.15
N PHE A 481 8.00 -13.01 12.52
CA PHE A 481 6.93 -13.54 11.67
C PHE A 481 6.91 -12.91 10.27
N VAL A 482 7.23 -11.63 10.14
CA VAL A 482 7.31 -10.94 8.84
C VAL A 482 8.69 -11.07 8.24
N PHE A 483 9.74 -11.01 9.05
CA PHE A 483 11.12 -11.14 8.56
C PHE A 483 11.38 -12.51 7.95
N SER A 484 10.91 -13.59 8.57
CA SER A 484 11.04 -14.94 8.03
C SER A 484 10.46 -15.10 6.62
N LEU A 485 9.55 -14.20 6.17
CA LEU A 485 9.03 -14.21 4.81
C LEU A 485 9.99 -13.60 3.80
N SER A 486 10.79 -12.61 4.18
CA SER A 486 11.53 -11.75 3.24
C SER A 486 13.06 -11.84 3.33
N VAL A 487 13.61 -12.35 4.43
CA VAL A 487 15.06 -12.30 4.71
C VAL A 487 15.88 -12.92 3.59
N ASP A 488 15.59 -14.15 3.18
CA ASP A 488 16.39 -14.88 2.19
C ASP A 488 16.37 -14.18 0.82
N LYS A 489 15.20 -13.66 0.42
CA LYS A 489 15.09 -12.91 -0.84
C LYS A 489 15.80 -11.56 -0.76
N VAL A 490 15.77 -10.91 0.38
CA VAL A 490 16.50 -9.64 0.61
C VAL A 490 18.00 -9.86 0.54
N GLU A 491 18.52 -10.92 1.17
CA GLU A 491 19.93 -11.30 1.10
C GLU A 491 20.36 -11.58 -0.35
N ASP A 492 19.55 -12.30 -1.12
CA ASP A 492 19.80 -12.55 -2.54
C ASP A 492 19.90 -11.23 -3.35
N ILE A 493 18.97 -10.31 -3.14
CA ILE A 493 19.00 -9.02 -3.82
C ILE A 493 20.22 -8.20 -3.43
N ILE A 494 20.54 -8.11 -2.15
CA ILE A 494 21.67 -7.30 -1.66
C ILE A 494 23.00 -7.91 -2.07
N SER A 495 23.15 -9.24 -2.04
CA SER A 495 24.37 -9.91 -2.49
C SER A 495 24.71 -9.56 -3.93
N ASN A 496 23.72 -9.41 -4.80
CA ASN A 496 23.92 -9.01 -6.20
C ASN A 496 24.55 -7.62 -6.36
N TYR A 497 24.46 -6.73 -5.35
CA TYR A 497 25.13 -5.41 -5.37
C TYR A 497 26.62 -5.47 -5.06
N PHE A 498 27.09 -6.54 -4.43
CA PHE A 498 28.51 -6.72 -4.08
C PHE A 498 29.25 -7.56 -5.11
N TYR A 499 28.53 -8.39 -5.88
CA TYR A 499 29.13 -9.28 -6.89
C TYR A 499 29.00 -8.79 -8.34
N ARG A 500 28.17 -7.78 -8.61
CA ARG A 500 28.02 -7.10 -9.92
C ARG A 500 28.64 -5.71 -9.91
#